data_4f9bdb0a822611eed2388a39fceca8a4
#
_entry.id   4f9bdb0a822611eed2388a39fceca8a4
#
_cell.length_a   1.000
_cell.length_b   1.000
_cell.length_c   1.000
_cell.angle_alpha   90.00
_cell.angle_beta   90.00
_cell.angle_gamma   90.00
#
_symmetry.space_group_name_H-M   'P 1'
#
loop_
_entity.id
_entity.type
_entity.pdbx_description
1 polymer ?
#
loop_
_entity_poly.entity_id
_entity_poly.type
_entity_poly.pdbx_seq_one_letter_code
_entity_poly.pdbx_strand_id
1 'polypeptide(L)'
;MNTAIPERAKFHHMKDGTLEDWTIIGAEVQEFSKTLYQRIIDHLLLLEGDCGGFPVDRLTHCLQTATLAHKDGKDEEYVVCALLHDIGDTLGPANHADIAAVLLQPYVSEANHWMVKHLSLIHISEPTRPQC
;
A
#
# COMPACT_ATOMS: atom_id res chain seq x y z
N MET A 1 6.49 -32.00 9.39
CA MET A 1 6.67 -30.70 8.73
C MET A 1 7.90 -30.72 7.87
N ASN A 2 7.73 -30.39 6.61
CA ASN A 2 8.86 -30.40 5.69
C ASN A 2 9.69 -29.13 5.88
N THR A 3 10.91 -29.27 6.35
CA THR A 3 11.84 -28.17 6.59
C THR A 3 12.87 -28.04 5.46
N ALA A 4 12.60 -28.67 4.30
CA ALA A 4 13.51 -28.60 3.17
C ALA A 4 13.69 -27.14 2.72
N ILE A 5 14.95 -26.75 2.48
CA ILE A 5 15.28 -25.46 1.90
C ILE A 5 14.73 -25.44 0.47
N PRO A 6 13.93 -24.42 0.08
CA PRO A 6 13.43 -24.33 -1.28
C PRO A 6 14.56 -24.29 -2.29
N GLU A 7 14.34 -24.93 -3.45
CA GLU A 7 15.26 -24.84 -4.56
C GLU A 7 15.41 -23.39 -5.00
N ARG A 8 16.62 -22.99 -5.37
CA ARG A 8 16.95 -21.62 -5.76
C ARG A 8 17.56 -21.58 -7.15
N ALA A 9 17.38 -20.42 -7.80
CA ALA A 9 18.10 -20.12 -9.03
C ALA A 9 19.61 -20.16 -8.77
N LYS A 10 20.37 -20.57 -9.80
CA LYS A 10 21.81 -20.84 -9.68
C LYS A 10 22.70 -19.78 -10.34
N PHE A 11 22.11 -18.82 -11.04
CA PHE A 11 22.89 -17.78 -11.71
C PHE A 11 23.43 -16.74 -10.71
N HIS A 12 24.55 -16.13 -11.08
CA HIS A 12 25.15 -15.02 -10.34
C HIS A 12 24.94 -13.65 -11.04
N HIS A 13 24.65 -13.68 -12.34
CA HIS A 13 24.35 -12.52 -13.14
C HIS A 13 22.99 -12.70 -13.81
N MET A 14 22.17 -11.67 -13.83
CA MET A 14 20.81 -11.73 -14.37
C MET A 14 20.75 -12.26 -15.81
N LYS A 15 21.73 -11.89 -16.63
CA LYS A 15 21.81 -12.31 -18.02
C LYS A 15 22.00 -13.82 -18.19
N ASP A 16 22.50 -14.51 -17.16
CA ASP A 16 22.83 -15.94 -17.20
C ASP A 16 21.68 -16.81 -16.70
N GLY A 17 20.54 -16.19 -16.32
CA GLY A 17 19.37 -16.91 -15.85
C GLY A 17 18.78 -17.82 -16.95
N THR A 18 18.52 -19.07 -16.60
CA THR A 18 17.86 -20.05 -17.48
C THR A 18 16.34 -20.00 -17.28
N LEU A 19 15.60 -20.65 -18.18
CA LEU A 19 14.15 -20.82 -18.02
C LEU A 19 13.81 -21.51 -16.69
N GLU A 20 14.59 -22.52 -16.30
CA GLU A 20 14.43 -23.20 -15.02
C GLU A 20 14.60 -22.24 -13.84
N ASP A 21 15.64 -21.42 -13.87
CA ASP A 21 15.89 -20.41 -12.84
C ASP A 21 14.70 -19.46 -12.70
N TRP A 22 14.21 -18.93 -13.81
CA TRP A 22 13.09 -17.99 -13.81
C TRP A 22 11.77 -18.64 -13.40
N THR A 23 11.60 -19.93 -13.68
CA THR A 23 10.44 -20.70 -13.23
C THR A 23 10.44 -20.83 -11.70
N ILE A 24 11.60 -21.12 -11.11
CA ILE A 24 11.77 -21.18 -9.66
C ILE A 24 11.46 -19.83 -9.02
N ILE A 25 12.05 -18.76 -9.55
CA ILE A 25 11.82 -17.38 -9.06
C ILE A 25 10.35 -17.01 -9.17
N GLY A 26 9.71 -17.29 -10.30
CA GLY A 26 8.30 -17.00 -10.50
C GLY A 26 7.39 -17.68 -9.50
N ALA A 27 7.66 -18.95 -9.19
CA ALA A 27 6.90 -19.70 -8.19
C ALA A 27 7.07 -19.10 -6.78
N GLU A 28 8.28 -18.72 -6.41
CA GLU A 28 8.57 -18.09 -5.12
C GLU A 28 7.91 -16.73 -5.01
N VAL A 29 7.92 -15.92 -6.07
CA VAL A 29 7.24 -14.62 -6.10
C VAL A 29 5.74 -14.80 -5.92
N GLN A 30 5.13 -15.80 -6.55
CA GLN A 30 3.71 -16.10 -6.37
C GLN A 30 3.36 -16.45 -4.92
N GLU A 31 4.16 -17.33 -4.29
CA GLU A 31 3.96 -17.67 -2.88
C GLU A 31 4.12 -16.45 -1.97
N PHE A 32 5.14 -15.65 -2.19
CA PHE A 32 5.37 -14.41 -1.44
C PHE A 32 4.21 -13.43 -1.60
N SER A 33 3.64 -13.34 -2.79
CA SER A 33 2.53 -12.42 -3.09
C SER A 33 1.24 -12.78 -2.35
N LYS A 34 1.04 -14.03 -1.98
CA LYS A 34 -0.14 -14.46 -1.21
C LYS A 34 -0.24 -13.81 0.16
N THR A 35 0.88 -13.36 0.72
CA THR A 35 0.94 -12.70 2.02
C THR A 35 1.15 -11.18 1.90
N LEU A 36 0.93 -10.61 0.72
CA LEU A 36 1.08 -9.18 0.49
C LEU A 36 0.22 -8.36 1.44
N TYR A 37 -1.01 -8.78 1.68
CA TYR A 37 -1.94 -8.08 2.59
C TYR A 37 -1.35 -7.89 3.98
N GLN A 38 -0.66 -8.88 4.50
CA GLN A 38 -0.05 -8.79 5.84
C GLN A 38 1.08 -7.77 5.87
N ARG A 39 1.92 -7.74 4.83
CA ARG A 39 2.99 -6.74 4.73
C ARG A 39 2.45 -5.32 4.60
N ILE A 40 1.35 -5.16 3.88
CA ILE A 40 0.69 -3.85 3.76
C ILE A 40 0.14 -3.40 5.11
N ILE A 41 -0.54 -4.28 5.83
CA ILE A 41 -1.05 -3.97 7.18
C ILE A 41 0.10 -3.63 8.13
N ASP A 42 1.15 -4.44 8.15
CA ASP A 42 2.32 -4.21 9.00
C ASP A 42 2.96 -2.85 8.70
N HIS A 43 3.06 -2.51 7.43
CA HIS A 43 3.62 -1.23 7.01
C HIS A 43 2.71 -0.06 7.39
N LEU A 44 1.40 -0.21 7.23
CA LEU A 44 0.43 0.80 7.64
C LEU A 44 0.54 1.12 9.14
N LEU A 45 0.78 0.11 9.97
CA LEU A 45 0.92 0.28 11.42
C LEU A 45 2.14 1.13 11.81
N LEU A 46 3.12 1.29 10.93
CA LEU A 46 4.26 2.19 11.17
C LEU A 46 3.85 3.66 11.29
N LEU A 47 2.66 4.00 10.83
CA LEU A 47 2.12 5.36 10.96
C LEU A 47 1.59 5.67 12.35
N GLU A 48 1.51 4.67 13.25
CA GLU A 48 1.04 4.85 14.62
C GLU A 48 2.00 5.76 15.39
N GLY A 49 1.44 6.74 16.09
CA GLY A 49 2.22 7.65 16.94
C GLY A 49 2.87 8.80 16.20
N ASP A 50 2.86 8.81 14.88
CA ASP A 50 3.42 9.90 14.07
C ASP A 50 2.33 10.90 13.70
N CYS A 51 2.30 12.02 14.42
CA CYS A 51 1.31 13.06 14.19
C CYS A 51 1.70 14.04 13.09
N GLY A 52 2.98 14.15 12.76
CA GLY A 52 3.43 15.07 11.71
C GLY A 52 2.94 16.51 11.90
N GLY A 53 2.75 16.95 13.14
CA GLY A 53 2.18 18.24 13.44
C GLY A 53 0.65 18.33 13.43
N PHE A 54 -0.04 17.25 13.09
CA PHE A 54 -1.50 17.18 13.08
C PHE A 54 -2.05 16.77 14.46
N PRO A 55 -3.33 17.04 14.74
CA PRO A 55 -3.96 16.69 16.02
C PRO A 55 -4.06 15.19 16.30
N VAL A 56 -4.06 14.36 15.27
CA VAL A 56 -4.10 12.89 15.38
C VAL A 56 -2.90 12.29 14.67
N ASP A 57 -2.55 11.05 15.05
CA ASP A 57 -1.50 10.35 14.32
C ASP A 57 -1.99 9.94 12.91
N ARG A 58 -1.06 9.61 12.05
CA ARG A 58 -1.34 9.28 10.66
C ARG A 58 -2.14 8.00 10.50
N LEU A 59 -1.95 7.03 11.40
CA LEU A 59 -2.74 5.80 11.38
C LEU A 59 -4.20 6.12 11.69
N THR A 60 -4.47 6.93 12.71
CA THR A 60 -5.82 7.35 13.06
C THR A 60 -6.47 8.11 11.89
N HIS A 61 -5.73 8.98 11.23
CA HIS A 61 -6.21 9.69 10.04
C HIS A 61 -6.62 8.72 8.93
N CYS A 62 -5.81 7.70 8.64
CA CYS A 62 -6.14 6.69 7.65
C CYS A 62 -7.40 5.91 8.01
N LEU A 63 -7.53 5.52 9.28
CA LEU A 63 -8.72 4.82 9.77
C LEU A 63 -9.98 5.70 9.71
N GLN A 64 -9.86 6.96 10.04
CA GLN A 64 -10.97 7.92 9.93
C GLN A 64 -11.40 8.11 8.48
N THR A 65 -10.46 8.25 7.57
CA THR A 65 -10.74 8.40 6.14
C THR A 65 -11.48 7.18 5.60
N ALA A 66 -11.02 5.98 5.94
CA ALA A 66 -11.67 4.73 5.54
C ALA A 66 -13.08 4.60 6.14
N THR A 67 -13.24 4.98 7.41
CA THR A 67 -14.51 4.94 8.11
C THR A 67 -15.54 5.89 7.47
N LEU A 68 -15.11 7.09 7.11
CA LEU A 68 -15.97 8.06 6.42
C LEU A 68 -16.41 7.54 5.04
N ALA A 69 -15.48 6.96 4.29
CA ALA A 69 -15.80 6.36 2.99
C ALA A 69 -16.82 5.23 3.14
N HIS A 70 -16.66 4.38 4.15
CA HIS A 70 -17.60 3.29 4.44
C HIS A 70 -18.98 3.83 4.80
N LYS A 71 -19.04 4.84 5.66
CA LYS A 71 -20.32 5.48 6.07
C LYS A 71 -21.01 6.16 4.90
N ASP A 72 -20.27 6.69 3.94
CA ASP A 72 -20.80 7.30 2.73
C ASP A 72 -21.30 6.27 1.72
N GLY A 73 -21.22 4.99 2.02
CA GLY A 73 -21.69 3.91 1.15
C GLY A 73 -20.76 3.58 0.00
N LYS A 74 -19.49 3.97 0.09
CA LYS A 74 -18.49 3.61 -0.93
C LYS A 74 -18.23 2.12 -0.90
N ASP A 75 -17.84 1.57 -2.06
CA ASP A 75 -17.53 0.15 -2.17
C ASP A 75 -16.22 -0.23 -1.46
N GLU A 76 -15.97 -1.52 -1.34
CA GLU A 76 -14.81 -2.05 -0.62
C GLU A 76 -13.50 -1.54 -1.23
N GLU A 77 -13.38 -1.53 -2.54
CA GLU A 77 -12.17 -1.05 -3.23
C GLU A 77 -11.86 0.40 -2.85
N TYR A 78 -12.87 1.25 -2.86
CA TYR A 78 -12.73 2.67 -2.48
C TYR A 78 -12.29 2.81 -1.01
N VAL A 79 -12.91 2.04 -0.11
CA VAL A 79 -12.57 2.06 1.32
C VAL A 79 -11.11 1.65 1.54
N VAL A 80 -10.64 0.62 0.83
CA VAL A 80 -9.22 0.21 0.89
C VAL A 80 -8.31 1.32 0.38
N CYS A 81 -8.67 1.97 -0.72
CA CYS A 81 -7.92 3.12 -1.23
C CYS A 81 -7.84 4.25 -0.20
N ALA A 82 -8.94 4.55 0.47
CA ALA A 82 -8.99 5.56 1.52
C ALA A 82 -8.08 5.19 2.70
N LEU A 83 -8.09 3.93 3.11
CA LEU A 83 -7.25 3.44 4.20
C LEU A 83 -5.75 3.56 3.88
N LEU A 84 -5.37 3.31 2.64
CA LEU A 84 -3.96 3.20 2.25
C LEU A 84 -3.37 4.46 1.62
N HIS A 85 -4.17 5.53 1.49
CA HIS A 85 -3.74 6.70 0.71
C HIS A 85 -2.48 7.39 1.25
N ASP A 86 -2.20 7.31 2.55
CA ASP A 86 -1.01 7.88 3.19
C ASP A 86 0.05 6.85 3.56
N ILE A 87 -0.08 5.61 3.12
CA ILE A 87 0.86 4.53 3.49
C ILE A 87 2.30 4.86 3.10
N GLY A 88 2.50 5.71 2.11
CA GLY A 88 3.83 6.12 1.65
C GLY A 88 4.54 7.14 2.52
N ASP A 89 3.89 7.69 3.53
CA ASP A 89 4.46 8.76 4.35
C ASP A 89 5.75 8.36 5.08
N THR A 90 5.87 7.10 5.46
CA THR A 90 7.06 6.59 6.14
C THR A 90 8.30 6.54 5.23
N LEU A 91 8.10 6.42 3.93
CA LEU A 91 9.17 6.25 2.95
C LEU A 91 9.39 7.50 2.10
N GLY A 92 8.31 8.18 1.73
CA GLY A 92 8.37 9.34 0.86
C GLY A 92 7.35 10.38 1.24
N PRO A 93 7.57 11.15 2.32
CA PRO A 93 6.60 12.17 2.73
C PRO A 93 6.36 13.24 1.67
N ALA A 94 7.33 13.52 0.82
CA ALA A 94 7.18 14.50 -0.25
C ALA A 94 6.34 14.01 -1.44
N ASN A 95 6.23 12.70 -1.61
CA ASN A 95 5.51 12.08 -2.73
C ASN A 95 4.67 10.87 -2.30
N HIS A 96 4.14 10.89 -1.08
CA HIS A 96 3.39 9.77 -0.51
C HIS A 96 2.18 9.35 -1.34
N ALA A 97 1.50 10.30 -1.99
CA ALA A 97 0.35 10.00 -2.84
C ALA A 97 0.75 9.15 -4.06
N ASP A 98 1.89 9.45 -4.67
CA ASP A 98 2.40 8.66 -5.79
C ASP A 98 2.78 7.24 -5.34
N ILE A 99 3.36 7.09 -4.16
CA ILE A 99 3.71 5.78 -3.60
C ILE A 99 2.44 4.95 -3.40
N ALA A 100 1.42 5.50 -2.75
CA ALA A 100 0.15 4.80 -2.55
C ALA A 100 -0.51 4.44 -3.88
N ALA A 101 -0.51 5.35 -4.85
CA ALA A 101 -1.09 5.12 -6.17
C ALA A 101 -0.40 3.98 -6.91
N VAL A 102 0.93 3.93 -6.91
CA VAL A 102 1.69 2.85 -7.55
C VAL A 102 1.44 1.52 -6.86
N LEU A 103 1.41 1.49 -5.53
CA LEU A 103 1.13 0.29 -4.75
C LEU A 103 -0.25 -0.30 -5.10
N LEU A 104 -1.25 0.54 -5.26
CA LEU A 104 -2.64 0.12 -5.50
C LEU A 104 -2.94 -0.16 -6.97
N GLN A 105 -2.18 0.41 -7.88
CA GLN A 105 -2.47 0.39 -9.32
C GLN A 105 -2.83 -0.99 -9.90
N PRO A 106 -2.12 -2.09 -9.56
CA PRO A 106 -2.45 -3.40 -10.13
C PRO A 106 -3.80 -3.97 -9.68
N TYR A 107 -4.41 -3.41 -8.64
CA TYR A 107 -5.53 -4.02 -7.93
C TYR A 107 -6.82 -3.21 -7.98
N VAL A 108 -6.77 -1.97 -8.46
CA VAL A 108 -7.90 -1.05 -8.42
C VAL A 108 -8.25 -0.53 -9.81
N SER A 109 -9.43 0.09 -9.92
CA SER A 109 -9.87 0.74 -11.15
C SER A 109 -9.01 1.96 -11.47
N GLU A 110 -9.02 2.37 -12.75
CA GLU A 110 -8.34 3.59 -13.18
C GLU A 110 -8.86 4.82 -12.43
N ALA A 111 -10.16 4.88 -12.18
CA ALA A 111 -10.76 5.99 -11.44
C ALA A 111 -10.23 6.08 -10.01
N ASN A 112 -10.15 4.95 -9.31
CA ASN A 112 -9.62 4.91 -7.95
C ASN A 112 -8.11 5.17 -7.90
N HIS A 113 -7.37 4.65 -8.85
CA HIS A 113 -5.94 4.95 -8.99
C HIS A 113 -5.71 6.45 -9.17
N TRP A 114 -6.46 7.07 -10.07
CA TRP A 114 -6.39 8.52 -10.30
C TRP A 114 -6.72 9.30 -9.02
N MET A 115 -7.77 8.89 -8.34
CA MET A 115 -8.21 9.54 -7.09
C MET A 115 -7.09 9.51 -6.04
N VAL A 116 -6.50 8.36 -5.79
CA VAL A 116 -5.42 8.23 -4.79
C VAL A 116 -4.22 9.10 -5.18
N LYS A 117 -3.85 9.09 -6.45
CA LYS A 117 -2.73 9.89 -6.94
C LYS A 117 -2.93 11.39 -6.74
N HIS A 118 -4.18 11.87 -6.81
CA HIS A 118 -4.52 13.29 -6.73
C HIS A 118 -5.19 13.67 -5.41
N LEU A 119 -5.22 12.78 -4.44
CA LEU A 119 -5.94 12.98 -3.18
C LEU A 119 -5.42 14.17 -2.38
N SER A 120 -4.13 14.44 -2.41
CA SER A 120 -3.54 15.59 -1.75
C SER A 120 -4.12 16.92 -2.26
N LEU A 121 -4.44 17.00 -3.54
CA LEU A 121 -5.08 18.17 -4.14
C LEU A 121 -6.53 18.31 -3.70
N ILE A 122 -7.23 17.19 -3.55
CA ILE A 122 -8.61 17.15 -3.05
C ILE A 122 -8.65 17.60 -1.60
N HIS A 123 -7.71 17.16 -0.76
CA HIS A 123 -7.62 17.56 0.65
C HIS A 123 -7.35 19.05 0.82
N ILE A 124 -6.59 19.66 -0.06
CA ILE A 124 -6.33 21.10 -0.01
C ILE A 124 -7.61 21.91 -0.24
N SER A 125 -8.54 21.40 -1.05
CA SER A 125 -9.79 22.07 -1.36
C SER A 125 -10.93 21.80 -0.38
N GLU A 126 -10.78 20.83 0.54
CA GLU A 126 -11.78 20.52 1.55
C GLU A 126 -11.56 21.35 2.82
N PRO A 127 -12.66 21.82 3.48
CA PRO A 127 -12.52 22.46 4.78
C PRO A 127 -11.86 21.50 5.76
N THR A 128 -10.82 21.96 6.45
CA THR A 128 -10.18 21.20 7.52
C THR A 128 -11.22 20.93 8.62
N ARG A 129 -11.58 19.67 8.80
CA ARG A 129 -12.36 19.27 9.95
C ARG A 129 -11.46 19.26 11.17
N PRO A 130 -11.91 19.75 12.33
CA PRO A 130 -11.19 19.56 13.56
C PRO A 130 -11.05 18.05 13.78
N GLN A 131 -9.84 17.59 13.73
CA GLN A 131 -9.54 16.21 14.06
C GLN A 131 -9.18 16.17 15.52
N CYS A 132 -9.83 15.27 16.22
CA CYS A 132 -9.72 15.10 17.66
C CYS A 132 -8.35 15.36 18.25
#